data_f1ba8d00dfc0eef67a58115e0921cce2
#
_entry.id   f1ba8d00dfc0eef67a58115e0921cce2
#
_cell.length_a   1.000
_cell.length_b   1.000
_cell.length_c   1.000
_cell.angle_alpha   90.00
_cell.angle_beta   90.00
_cell.angle_gamma   90.00
#
_symmetry.space_group_name_H-M   'P 1'
#
loop_
_entity.id
_entity.type
_entity.pdbx_description
1 polymer ?
#
loop_
_entity_poly.entity_id
_entity_poly.type
_entity_poly.pdbx_seq_one_letter_code
_entity_poly.pdbx_strand_id
1 'polypeptide(L)'
;MRKPRTAIAVAVAATTTALTFAAPAVAAGTGSSSVSTTFSVSTVTDDPDEDLRVAIAQLISLPQAGTEVITRGRKALNGTVEEMRAFLETGYRLAQAEDDRVALAQLISRPETTPEVRAAAIALLRVSDPEEMRWFLEVGQYQVTG
;
A
#
# COMPACT_ATOMS: atom_id res chain seq x y z
N MET A 1 33.95 -20.32 -10.29
CA MET A 1 32.92 -21.21 -9.71
C MET A 1 31.59 -20.41 -9.72
N ARG A 2 30.65 -20.80 -10.57
CA ARG A 2 29.35 -20.10 -10.71
C ARG A 2 28.34 -20.76 -9.78
N LYS A 3 27.75 -20.01 -8.84
CA LYS A 3 26.68 -20.50 -7.97
C LYS A 3 25.34 -20.49 -8.74
N PRO A 4 24.53 -21.56 -8.64
CA PRO A 4 23.22 -21.60 -9.29
C PRO A 4 22.22 -20.66 -8.58
N ARG A 5 21.51 -19.85 -9.36
CA ARG A 5 20.36 -19.08 -8.93
C ARG A 5 19.14 -20.01 -8.88
N THR A 6 18.65 -20.28 -7.69
CA THR A 6 17.39 -21.03 -7.52
C THR A 6 16.24 -20.04 -7.74
N ALA A 7 15.52 -20.20 -8.87
CA ALA A 7 14.29 -19.49 -9.13
C ALA A 7 13.16 -20.16 -8.34
N ILE A 8 12.56 -19.44 -7.40
CA ILE A 8 11.34 -19.86 -6.71
C ILE A 8 10.16 -19.36 -7.53
N ALA A 9 9.49 -20.26 -8.23
CA ALA A 9 8.25 -19.98 -8.93
C ALA A 9 7.10 -20.00 -7.90
N VAL A 10 6.49 -18.84 -7.65
CA VAL A 10 5.25 -18.73 -6.87
C VAL A 10 4.09 -18.89 -7.82
N ALA A 11 3.39 -20.02 -7.73
CA ALA A 11 2.13 -20.26 -8.44
C ALA A 11 0.99 -19.56 -7.68
N VAL A 12 0.41 -18.52 -8.28
CA VAL A 12 -0.82 -17.88 -7.80
C VAL A 12 -2.01 -18.67 -8.35
N ALA A 13 -2.68 -19.42 -7.48
CA ALA A 13 -3.96 -20.06 -7.81
C ALA A 13 -5.09 -19.03 -7.62
N ALA A 14 -5.69 -18.59 -8.72
CA ALA A 14 -6.90 -17.77 -8.70
C ALA A 14 -8.12 -18.69 -8.46
N THR A 15 -8.70 -18.63 -7.26
CA THR A 15 -9.99 -19.24 -6.97
C THR A 15 -11.12 -18.23 -7.22
N THR A 16 -11.79 -18.36 -8.36
CA THR A 16 -13.03 -17.63 -8.65
C THR A 16 -14.20 -18.34 -7.96
N THR A 17 -14.72 -17.75 -6.88
CA THR A 17 -15.97 -18.17 -6.25
C THR A 17 -17.12 -17.41 -6.88
N ALA A 18 -17.93 -18.07 -7.73
CA ALA A 18 -19.17 -17.53 -8.25
C ALA A 18 -20.26 -17.69 -7.17
N LEU A 19 -20.75 -16.55 -6.64
CA LEU A 19 -21.97 -16.53 -5.81
C LEU A 19 -23.17 -16.41 -6.73
N THR A 20 -23.91 -17.51 -6.87
CA THR A 20 -25.27 -17.52 -7.47
C THR A 20 -26.28 -17.09 -6.41
N PHE A 21 -26.87 -15.92 -6.58
CA PHE A 21 -28.02 -15.50 -5.79
C PHE A 21 -29.29 -16.04 -6.42
N ALA A 22 -29.94 -16.98 -5.73
CA ALA A 22 -31.30 -17.42 -6.04
C ALA A 22 -32.29 -16.37 -5.49
N ALA A 23 -33.15 -15.82 -6.36
CA ALA A 23 -34.21 -14.93 -5.96
C ALA A 23 -35.41 -15.75 -5.46
N PRO A 24 -36.02 -15.42 -4.30
CA PRO A 24 -37.32 -15.93 -3.96
C PRO A 24 -38.40 -15.04 -4.60
N ALA A 25 -39.28 -15.66 -5.37
CA ALA A 25 -40.54 -15.07 -5.82
C ALA A 25 -41.49 -14.93 -4.62
N VAL A 26 -41.97 -13.72 -4.33
CA VAL A 26 -43.04 -13.49 -3.35
C VAL A 26 -44.26 -12.93 -4.05
N ALA A 27 -45.35 -13.61 -3.79
CA ALA A 27 -46.69 -13.35 -4.30
C ALA A 27 -47.29 -12.03 -3.81
N ALA A 28 -48.27 -11.57 -4.61
CA ALA A 28 -49.05 -10.36 -4.43
C ALA A 28 -49.74 -10.24 -3.06
N GLY A 29 -49.63 -9.03 -2.49
CA GLY A 29 -50.42 -8.56 -1.36
C GLY A 29 -50.67 -7.06 -1.52
N THR A 30 -51.93 -6.69 -1.83
CA THR A 30 -52.43 -5.32 -1.90
C THR A 30 -52.36 -4.60 -0.57
N GLY A 31 -51.65 -3.43 -0.56
CA GLY A 31 -51.61 -2.56 0.61
C GLY A 31 -50.85 -1.27 0.26
N SER A 32 -51.60 -0.21 -0.09
CA SER A 32 -51.10 1.13 -0.33
C SER A 32 -50.41 1.70 0.90
N SER A 33 -49.14 1.95 0.81
CA SER A 33 -48.43 2.99 1.58
C SER A 33 -47.13 3.32 0.82
N SER A 34 -47.23 4.40 0.07
CA SER A 34 -46.08 4.98 -0.67
C SER A 34 -45.08 5.55 0.31
N VAL A 35 -44.17 4.74 0.81
CA VAL A 35 -42.91 5.24 1.35
C VAL A 35 -41.93 5.24 0.20
N SER A 36 -41.86 6.36 -0.49
CA SER A 36 -40.74 6.62 -1.42
C SER A 36 -39.46 6.74 -0.63
N THR A 37 -38.89 5.60 -0.28
CA THR A 37 -37.48 5.56 0.11
C THR A 37 -36.71 5.76 -1.19
N THR A 38 -36.43 7.01 -1.51
CA THR A 38 -35.42 7.34 -2.49
C THR A 38 -34.08 6.83 -1.92
N PHE A 39 -33.75 5.58 -2.26
CA PHE A 39 -32.36 5.19 -2.27
C PHE A 39 -31.70 6.08 -3.30
N SER A 40 -31.04 7.13 -2.83
CA SER A 40 -30.00 7.78 -3.60
C SER A 40 -28.98 6.69 -3.88
N VAL A 41 -29.12 6.03 -5.04
CA VAL A 41 -27.98 5.37 -5.67
C VAL A 41 -26.99 6.50 -5.83
N SER A 42 -26.00 6.57 -4.93
CA SER A 42 -24.80 7.32 -5.19
C SER A 42 -24.34 6.79 -6.53
N THR A 43 -24.57 7.56 -7.58
CA THR A 43 -23.94 7.35 -8.87
C THR A 43 -22.45 7.30 -8.51
N VAL A 44 -21.86 6.09 -8.58
CA VAL A 44 -20.43 5.93 -8.70
C VAL A 44 -20.12 6.74 -9.95
N THR A 45 -19.72 7.96 -9.74
CA THR A 45 -19.19 8.80 -10.80
C THR A 45 -17.90 8.08 -11.17
N ASP A 46 -17.86 7.43 -12.32
CA ASP A 46 -16.64 6.92 -12.94
C ASP A 46 -15.81 8.15 -13.38
N ASP A 47 -15.40 8.95 -12.39
CA ASP A 47 -14.48 10.04 -12.59
C ASP A 47 -13.09 9.47 -12.25
N PRO A 48 -12.26 9.19 -13.28
CA PRO A 48 -10.91 8.65 -13.07
C PRO A 48 -10.05 9.57 -12.18
N ASP A 49 -10.39 10.85 -12.08
CA ASP A 49 -9.68 11.80 -11.24
C ASP A 49 -10.03 11.59 -9.76
N GLU A 50 -11.27 11.21 -9.46
CA GLU A 50 -11.70 10.90 -8.10
C GLU A 50 -11.06 9.59 -7.61
N ASP A 51 -10.94 8.58 -8.46
CA ASP A 51 -10.26 7.33 -8.14
C ASP A 51 -8.78 7.55 -7.80
N LEU A 52 -8.08 8.42 -8.55
CA LEU A 52 -6.70 8.79 -8.24
C LEU A 52 -6.58 9.48 -6.88
N ARG A 53 -7.51 10.39 -6.56
CA ARG A 53 -7.55 11.09 -5.27
C ARG A 53 -7.76 10.12 -4.11
N VAL A 54 -8.71 9.20 -4.26
CA VAL A 54 -9.01 8.17 -3.26
C VAL A 54 -7.80 7.28 -3.05
N ALA A 55 -7.15 6.81 -4.11
CA ALA A 55 -5.96 5.97 -4.03
C ALA A 55 -4.82 6.68 -3.28
N ILE A 56 -4.53 7.95 -3.59
CA ILE A 56 -3.51 8.72 -2.90
C ILE A 56 -3.88 8.96 -1.44
N ALA A 57 -5.15 9.30 -1.15
CA ALA A 57 -5.63 9.51 0.22
C ALA A 57 -5.47 8.24 1.07
N GLN A 58 -5.75 7.07 0.51
CA GLN A 58 -5.52 5.78 1.17
C GLN A 58 -4.03 5.58 1.49
N LEU A 59 -3.13 5.79 0.52
CA LEU A 59 -1.69 5.61 0.72
C LEU A 59 -1.12 6.51 1.83
N ILE A 60 -1.51 7.80 1.86
CA ILE A 60 -1.02 8.73 2.90
C ILE A 60 -1.66 8.51 4.27
N SER A 61 -2.74 7.71 4.34
CA SER A 61 -3.42 7.36 5.59
C SER A 61 -2.92 6.05 6.20
N LEU A 62 -2.04 5.33 5.51
CA LEU A 62 -1.47 4.09 6.03
C LEU A 62 -0.62 4.36 7.28
N PRO A 63 -0.70 3.50 8.32
CA PRO A 63 0.10 3.68 9.54
C PRO A 63 1.61 3.71 9.30
N GLN A 64 2.08 3.05 8.24
CA GLN A 64 3.47 3.00 7.81
C GLN A 64 3.87 4.13 6.85
N ALA A 65 2.95 5.03 6.49
CA ALA A 65 3.27 6.17 5.64
C ALA A 65 4.20 7.13 6.40
N GLY A 66 5.40 7.31 5.88
CA GLY A 66 6.37 8.23 6.46
C GLY A 66 6.14 9.68 5.99
N THR A 67 7.02 10.56 6.44
CA THR A 67 6.89 12.00 6.19
C THR A 67 6.96 12.34 4.70
N GLU A 68 7.84 11.68 3.95
CA GLU A 68 7.99 11.93 2.52
C GLU A 68 6.78 11.44 1.72
N VAL A 69 6.25 10.25 2.06
CA VAL A 69 5.02 9.73 1.45
C VAL A 69 3.86 10.69 1.67
N ILE A 70 3.66 11.14 2.91
CA ILE A 70 2.58 12.08 3.25
C ILE A 70 2.76 13.42 2.54
N THR A 71 3.96 13.97 2.54
CA THR A 71 4.26 15.28 1.94
C THR A 71 4.06 15.26 0.42
N ARG A 72 4.63 14.27 -0.26
CA ARG A 72 4.52 14.14 -1.72
C ARG A 72 3.10 13.75 -2.16
N GLY A 73 2.41 12.88 -1.38
CA GLY A 73 1.02 12.54 -1.63
C GLY A 73 0.08 13.73 -1.50
N ARG A 74 0.23 14.56 -0.47
CA ARG A 74 -0.53 15.81 -0.31
C ARG A 74 -0.24 16.80 -1.45
N LYS A 75 1.02 16.90 -1.87
CA LYS A 75 1.38 17.74 -3.02
C LYS A 75 0.68 17.26 -4.30
N ALA A 76 0.66 15.95 -4.55
CA ALA A 76 -0.02 15.37 -5.70
C ALA A 76 -1.54 15.61 -5.65
N LEU A 77 -2.20 15.49 -4.48
CA LEU A 77 -3.62 15.77 -4.31
C LEU A 77 -4.00 17.24 -4.61
N ASN A 78 -3.07 18.17 -4.41
CA ASN A 78 -3.26 19.57 -4.72
C ASN A 78 -2.78 19.96 -6.13
N GLY A 79 -2.25 19.00 -6.87
CA GLY A 79 -1.71 19.18 -8.21
C GLY A 79 -2.68 18.80 -9.32
N THR A 80 -2.15 18.55 -10.50
CA THR A 80 -2.90 18.11 -11.67
C THR A 80 -3.13 16.60 -11.65
N VAL A 81 -4.00 16.11 -12.55
CA VAL A 81 -4.26 14.67 -12.75
C VAL A 81 -2.98 13.93 -13.13
N GLU A 82 -2.15 14.56 -13.96
CA GLU A 82 -0.85 14.01 -14.36
C GLU A 82 0.10 13.87 -13.18
N GLU A 83 0.12 14.84 -12.26
CA GLU A 83 0.93 14.78 -11.04
C GLU A 83 0.42 13.70 -10.08
N MET A 84 -0.90 13.53 -9.96
CA MET A 84 -1.48 12.42 -9.18
C MET A 84 -1.10 11.06 -9.76
N ARG A 85 -1.20 10.89 -11.08
CA ARG A 85 -0.82 9.67 -11.77
C ARG A 85 0.68 9.39 -11.61
N ALA A 86 1.53 10.38 -11.83
CA ALA A 86 2.98 10.24 -11.65
C ALA A 86 3.36 9.86 -10.21
N PHE A 87 2.64 10.40 -9.22
CA PHE A 87 2.85 9.99 -7.83
C PHE A 87 2.51 8.52 -7.60
N LEU A 88 1.38 8.03 -8.13
CA LEU A 88 0.97 6.64 -7.97
C LEU A 88 1.88 5.67 -8.73
N GLU A 89 2.37 6.04 -9.91
CA GLU A 89 3.22 5.19 -10.75
C GLU A 89 4.65 5.04 -10.19
N THR A 90 5.24 6.13 -9.74
CA THR A 90 6.66 6.15 -9.33
C THR A 90 6.92 6.93 -8.06
N GLY A 91 6.21 8.04 -7.84
CA GLY A 91 6.45 8.97 -6.75
C GLY A 91 6.32 8.35 -5.37
N TYR A 92 5.33 7.49 -5.19
CA TYR A 92 5.10 6.76 -3.94
C TYR A 92 6.31 5.88 -3.55
N ARG A 93 6.82 5.08 -4.50
CA ARG A 93 7.99 4.20 -4.23
C ARG A 93 9.25 4.99 -3.89
N LEU A 94 9.46 6.11 -4.58
CA LEU A 94 10.59 7.01 -4.28
C LEU A 94 10.45 7.65 -2.90
N ALA A 95 9.26 8.13 -2.57
CA ALA A 95 8.99 8.71 -1.25
C ALA A 95 9.18 7.66 -0.14
N GLN A 96 8.67 6.45 -0.34
CA GLN A 96 8.81 5.35 0.60
C GLN A 96 10.28 4.97 0.82
N ALA A 97 11.09 4.93 -0.23
CA ALA A 97 12.52 4.64 -0.12
C ALA A 97 13.27 5.71 0.72
N GLU A 98 12.87 6.97 0.63
CA GLU A 98 13.45 8.03 1.48
C GLU A 98 13.01 7.87 2.95
N ASP A 99 11.74 7.56 3.20
CA ASP A 99 11.23 7.27 4.55
C ASP A 99 11.93 6.05 5.15
N ASP A 100 12.19 5.00 4.37
CA ASP A 100 12.91 3.80 4.81
C ASP A 100 14.37 4.09 5.18
N ARG A 101 15.04 4.97 4.43
CA ARG A 101 16.38 5.43 4.79
C ARG A 101 16.40 6.15 6.13
N VAL A 102 15.41 7.02 6.37
CA VAL A 102 15.26 7.71 7.65
C VAL A 102 15.00 6.71 8.77
N ALA A 103 14.11 5.73 8.56
CA ALA A 103 13.81 4.69 9.54
C ALA A 103 15.03 3.82 9.87
N LEU A 104 15.83 3.43 8.88
CA LEU A 104 17.11 2.73 9.11
C LEU A 104 18.11 3.56 9.90
N ALA A 105 18.25 4.86 9.58
CA ALA A 105 19.13 5.76 10.32
C ALA A 105 18.69 5.91 11.78
N GLN A 106 17.38 6.00 12.03
CA GLN A 106 16.82 6.01 13.37
C GLN A 106 17.09 4.70 14.12
N LEU A 107 16.88 3.55 13.44
CA LEU A 107 17.18 2.22 14.01
C LEU A 107 18.66 2.11 14.44
N ILE A 108 19.59 2.55 13.61
CA ILE A 108 21.02 2.58 13.91
C ILE A 108 21.32 3.42 15.15
N SER A 109 20.59 4.50 15.36
CA SER A 109 20.83 5.46 16.45
C SER A 109 20.23 5.02 17.78
N ARG A 110 19.36 4.02 17.81
CA ARG A 110 18.72 3.54 19.04
C ARG A 110 19.73 2.79 19.91
N PRO A 111 19.78 3.06 21.23
CA PRO A 111 20.72 2.36 22.13
C PRO A 111 20.42 0.86 22.28
N GLU A 112 19.15 0.46 22.14
CA GLU A 112 18.70 -0.92 22.23
C GLU A 112 18.98 -1.77 20.99
N THR A 113 19.40 -1.14 19.88
CA THR A 113 19.74 -1.87 18.64
C THR A 113 21.02 -2.67 18.81
N THR A 114 20.94 -4.00 18.59
CA THR A 114 22.10 -4.88 18.70
C THR A 114 23.19 -4.54 17.67
N PRO A 115 24.45 -4.88 17.93
CA PRO A 115 25.55 -4.63 16.98
C PRO A 115 25.30 -5.26 15.60
N GLU A 116 24.70 -6.45 15.56
CA GLU A 116 24.41 -7.21 14.34
C GLU A 116 23.33 -6.52 13.50
N VAL A 117 22.22 -6.14 14.12
CA VAL A 117 21.15 -5.36 13.45
C VAL A 117 21.69 -4.03 12.95
N ARG A 118 22.52 -3.36 13.75
CA ARG A 118 23.14 -2.09 13.36
C ARG A 118 24.06 -2.25 12.14
N ALA A 119 24.88 -3.30 12.12
CA ALA A 119 25.78 -3.59 11.00
C ALA A 119 25.00 -3.91 9.72
N ALA A 120 23.93 -4.70 9.81
CA ALA A 120 23.06 -5.02 8.70
C ALA A 120 22.36 -3.75 8.13
N ALA A 121 21.81 -2.90 9.00
CA ALA A 121 21.17 -1.65 8.60
C ALA A 121 22.16 -0.69 7.91
N ILE A 122 23.41 -0.58 8.40
CA ILE A 122 24.45 0.21 7.75
C ILE A 122 24.81 -0.34 6.36
N ALA A 123 24.86 -1.67 6.21
CA ALA A 123 25.12 -2.31 4.92
C ALA A 123 24.03 -1.98 3.90
N LEU A 124 22.76 -2.04 4.31
CA LEU A 124 21.61 -1.71 3.47
C LEU A 124 21.62 -0.26 3.02
N LEU A 125 21.93 0.69 3.89
CA LEU A 125 22.05 2.10 3.52
C LEU A 125 23.12 2.35 2.44
N ARG A 126 24.17 1.52 2.36
CA ARG A 126 25.22 1.62 1.33
C ARG A 126 24.75 1.08 -0.02
N VAL A 127 23.98 0.00 -0.03
CA VAL A 127 23.43 -0.61 -1.26
C VAL A 127 22.26 0.22 -1.77
N SER A 128 21.44 0.77 -0.87
CA SER A 128 20.26 1.61 -1.17
C SER A 128 19.21 0.93 -2.04
N ASP A 129 19.04 -0.38 -1.90
CA ASP A 129 17.94 -1.11 -2.52
C ASP A 129 16.64 -0.87 -1.73
N PRO A 130 15.59 -0.28 -2.33
CA PRO A 130 14.36 0.05 -1.62
C PRO A 130 13.61 -1.17 -1.10
N GLU A 131 13.62 -2.27 -1.83
CA GLU A 131 12.87 -3.48 -1.48
C GLU A 131 13.55 -4.21 -0.30
N GLU A 132 14.89 -4.27 -0.33
CA GLU A 132 15.67 -4.84 0.77
C GLU A 132 15.58 -4.00 2.05
N MET A 133 15.59 -2.66 1.93
CA MET A 133 15.40 -1.75 3.07
C MET A 133 14.04 -1.96 3.73
N ARG A 134 12.96 -2.01 2.94
CA ARG A 134 11.61 -2.24 3.42
C ARG A 134 11.48 -3.59 4.09
N TRP A 135 11.93 -4.66 3.43
CA TRP A 135 11.90 -6.01 4.00
C TRP A 135 12.65 -6.08 5.33
N PHE A 136 13.81 -5.44 5.41
CA PHE A 136 14.59 -5.44 6.65
C PHE A 136 13.88 -4.72 7.78
N LEU A 137 13.26 -3.57 7.51
CA LEU A 137 12.49 -2.82 8.52
C LEU A 137 11.26 -3.60 9.01
N GLU A 138 10.61 -4.35 8.16
CA GLU A 138 9.38 -5.10 8.50
C GLU A 138 9.67 -6.47 9.12
N VAL A 139 10.70 -7.15 8.66
CA VAL A 139 10.95 -8.55 8.98
C VAL A 139 12.40 -8.81 9.39
N GLY A 140 13.36 -8.35 8.58
CA GLY A 140 14.76 -8.76 8.70
C GLY A 140 15.38 -8.41 10.03
N GLN A 141 15.09 -7.22 10.59
CA GLN A 141 15.63 -6.78 11.87
C GLN A 141 15.29 -7.71 13.05
N TYR A 142 14.20 -8.46 12.97
CA TYR A 142 13.76 -9.41 14.00
C TYR A 142 14.33 -10.81 13.80
N GLN A 143 14.95 -11.07 12.63
CA GLN A 143 15.55 -12.36 12.28
C GLN A 143 17.07 -12.36 12.49
N VAL A 144 17.69 -11.21 12.63
CA VAL A 144 19.11 -11.11 12.95
C VAL A 144 19.30 -11.47 14.41
N THR A 145 19.72 -12.70 14.66
CA THR A 145 20.12 -13.19 15.99
C THR A 145 21.63 -13.06 16.14
N GLY A 146 22.06 -12.52 17.28
CA GLY A 146 23.48 -12.47 17.64
C GLY A 146 23.98 -13.84 18.10
#